data_dc538528f2654a62072cbb059e0c1217
#
_entry.id   dc538528f2654a62072cbb059e0c1217
#
_cell.length_a   1.000
_cell.length_b   1.000
_cell.length_c   1.000
_cell.angle_alpha   90.00
_cell.angle_beta   90.00
_cell.angle_gamma   90.00
#
_symmetry.space_group_name_H-M   'P 1'
#
loop_
_entity.id
_entity.type
_entity.pdbx_description
1 polymer ?
#
loop_
_entity_poly.entity_id
_entity_poly.type
_entity_poly.pdbx_seq_one_letter_code
_entity_poly.pdbx_strand_id
1 'polypeptide(L)'
;MKGRNLLKKNEFYITVIIIVLACIIQVISGQFFTSNNLVDLLRSMIVPGMMAAGLFMVIVSGNIDVSFPYTAMLCMFAVTKWFSVIDYQGPVFLAFLIAGVIGMVLGLLNGVLAAWLKLPTLIITLGTCTIFLGITQGVLQSSVISVLPVPMAKMVTTNLFSVVNGETGLGSSMPVSILFLAAIYLIVGFI
;
A
#
# COMPACT_ATOMS: atom_id res chain seq x y z
N MET A 1 26.69 28.71 -9.05
CA MET A 1 25.91 27.44 -8.98
C MET A 1 26.89 26.30 -8.73
N LYS A 2 26.98 25.82 -7.48
CA LYS A 2 27.90 24.74 -7.08
C LYS A 2 27.39 23.42 -7.68
N GLY A 3 28.13 22.83 -8.63
CA GLY A 3 27.85 21.50 -9.16
C GLY A 3 27.80 20.49 -8.01
N ARG A 4 26.61 20.10 -7.64
CA ARG A 4 26.35 19.07 -6.63
C ARG A 4 26.86 17.76 -7.21
N ASN A 5 27.99 17.26 -6.69
CA ASN A 5 28.55 15.98 -7.12
C ASN A 5 27.51 14.88 -6.90
N LEU A 6 26.74 14.55 -7.94
CA LEU A 6 25.70 13.49 -7.92
C LEU A 6 26.30 12.16 -7.49
N LEU A 7 27.58 11.90 -7.81
CA LEU A 7 28.32 10.69 -7.45
C LEU A 7 28.57 10.50 -5.93
N LYS A 8 28.35 11.51 -5.10
CA LYS A 8 28.55 11.43 -3.64
C LYS A 8 27.25 11.22 -2.86
N LYS A 9 26.14 11.05 -3.53
CA LYS A 9 24.84 10.85 -2.89
C LYS A 9 24.55 9.37 -2.73
N ASN A 10 24.06 8.97 -1.57
CA ASN A 10 23.64 7.59 -1.30
C ASN A 10 22.61 7.10 -2.32
N GLU A 11 21.73 7.99 -2.78
CA GLU A 11 20.72 7.68 -3.79
C GLU A 11 21.33 7.21 -5.12
N PHE A 12 22.49 7.77 -5.50
CA PHE A 12 23.20 7.35 -6.69
C PHE A 12 23.66 5.88 -6.61
N TYR A 13 24.28 5.51 -5.49
CA TYR A 13 24.74 4.13 -5.30
C TYR A 13 23.58 3.14 -5.26
N ILE A 14 22.48 3.49 -4.60
CA ILE A 14 21.27 2.66 -4.58
C ILE A 14 20.73 2.48 -6.00
N THR A 15 20.63 3.55 -6.78
CA THR A 15 20.18 3.49 -8.17
C THR A 15 21.07 2.59 -9.03
N VAL A 16 22.39 2.72 -8.90
CA VAL A 16 23.33 1.88 -9.63
C VAL A 16 23.18 0.41 -9.24
N ILE A 17 23.05 0.11 -7.95
CA ILE A 17 22.83 -1.26 -7.47
C ILE A 17 21.55 -1.86 -8.07
N ILE A 18 20.45 -1.09 -8.07
CA ILE A 18 19.16 -1.54 -8.64
C ILE A 18 19.32 -1.85 -10.14
N ILE A 19 19.98 -0.97 -10.90
CA ILE A 19 20.21 -1.17 -12.34
C ILE A 19 21.06 -2.41 -12.58
N VAL A 20 22.15 -2.58 -11.83
CA VAL A 20 23.05 -3.75 -11.96
C VAL A 20 22.29 -5.03 -11.65
N LEU A 21 21.48 -5.06 -10.57
CA LEU A 21 20.66 -6.22 -10.23
C LEU A 21 19.63 -6.53 -11.32
N ALA A 22 18.96 -5.50 -11.87
CA ALA A 22 18.02 -5.68 -12.97
C ALA A 22 18.69 -6.28 -14.21
N CYS A 23 19.90 -5.81 -14.56
CA CYS A 23 20.68 -6.37 -15.67
C CYS A 23 21.11 -7.82 -15.41
N ILE A 24 21.55 -8.14 -14.19
CA ILE A 24 21.92 -9.50 -13.82
C ILE A 24 20.73 -10.44 -13.94
N ILE A 25 19.56 -10.04 -13.40
CA ILE A 25 18.34 -10.83 -13.49
C ILE A 25 17.92 -11.01 -14.95
N GLN A 26 18.02 -9.97 -15.79
CA GLN A 26 17.73 -10.08 -17.21
C GLN A 26 18.64 -11.09 -17.90
N VAL A 27 19.95 -11.08 -17.63
CA VAL A 27 20.91 -12.01 -18.24
C VAL A 27 20.65 -13.46 -17.82
N ILE A 28 20.27 -13.67 -16.56
CA ILE A 28 20.04 -15.02 -16.02
C ILE A 28 18.67 -15.56 -16.44
N SER A 29 17.61 -14.75 -16.36
CA SER A 29 16.22 -15.23 -16.58
C SER A 29 15.68 -14.93 -17.98
N GLY A 30 16.22 -13.92 -18.68
CA GLY A 30 15.67 -13.41 -19.94
C GLY A 30 14.30 -12.73 -19.82
N GLN A 31 13.68 -12.73 -18.64
CA GLN A 31 12.28 -12.38 -18.45
C GLN A 31 12.06 -11.01 -17.76
N PHE A 32 13.12 -10.35 -17.27
CA PHE A 32 12.98 -9.15 -16.45
C PHE A 32 12.33 -7.97 -17.20
N PHE A 33 12.74 -7.71 -18.44
CA PHE A 33 12.21 -6.62 -19.28
C PHE A 33 11.05 -7.03 -20.18
N THR A 34 10.41 -8.17 -19.90
CA THR A 34 9.19 -8.56 -20.63
C THR A 34 8.00 -7.70 -20.21
N SER A 35 7.07 -7.47 -21.15
CA SER A 35 5.89 -6.62 -20.89
C SER A 35 5.02 -7.12 -19.74
N ASN A 36 4.86 -8.45 -19.60
CA ASN A 36 4.11 -9.04 -18.50
C ASN A 36 4.80 -8.80 -17.15
N ASN A 37 6.14 -8.99 -17.06
CA ASN A 37 6.86 -8.75 -15.81
C ASN A 37 6.83 -7.27 -15.40
N LEU A 38 6.89 -6.34 -16.35
CA LEU A 38 6.74 -4.91 -16.06
C LEU A 38 5.34 -4.59 -15.52
N VAL A 39 4.30 -5.21 -16.07
CA VAL A 39 2.92 -5.09 -15.55
C VAL A 39 2.83 -5.64 -14.12
N ASP A 40 3.44 -6.80 -13.85
CA ASP A 40 3.44 -7.40 -12.51
C ASP A 40 4.22 -6.56 -11.51
N LEU A 41 5.34 -5.96 -11.90
CA LEU A 41 6.09 -5.01 -11.07
C LEU A 41 5.23 -3.79 -10.70
N LEU A 42 4.58 -3.16 -11.69
CA LEU A 42 3.68 -2.03 -11.43
C LEU A 42 2.50 -2.42 -10.53
N ARG A 43 1.93 -3.61 -10.76
CA ARG A 43 0.85 -4.15 -9.93
C ARG A 43 1.29 -4.37 -8.48
N SER A 44 2.49 -4.91 -8.28
CA SER A 44 3.03 -5.14 -6.93
C SER A 44 3.33 -3.85 -6.17
N MET A 45 3.55 -2.74 -6.87
CA MET A 45 3.80 -1.42 -6.29
C MET A 45 2.52 -0.68 -5.87
N ILE A 46 1.31 -1.13 -6.25
CA ILE A 46 0.07 -0.41 -5.98
C ILE A 46 -0.13 -0.19 -4.47
N VAL A 47 -0.12 -1.26 -3.68
CA VAL A 47 -0.36 -1.17 -2.23
C VAL A 47 0.79 -0.48 -1.50
N PRO A 48 2.08 -0.89 -1.68
CA PRO A 48 3.20 -0.19 -1.07
C PRO A 48 3.28 1.29 -1.48
N GLY A 49 2.95 1.61 -2.73
CA GLY A 49 2.93 2.98 -3.23
C GLY A 49 1.88 3.85 -2.54
N MET A 50 0.65 3.35 -2.36
CA MET A 50 -0.39 4.07 -1.61
C MET A 50 0.01 4.29 -0.16
N MET A 51 0.60 3.28 0.49
CA MET A 51 1.12 3.38 1.85
C MET A 51 2.27 4.41 1.94
N ALA A 52 3.19 4.40 0.98
CA ALA A 52 4.31 5.33 0.93
C ALA A 52 3.85 6.79 0.79
N ALA A 53 2.80 7.05 -0.01
CA ALA A 53 2.22 8.39 -0.14
C ALA A 53 1.65 8.89 1.21
N GLY A 54 0.93 8.05 1.94
CA GLY A 54 0.42 8.39 3.28
C GLY A 54 1.55 8.65 4.29
N LEU A 55 2.56 7.77 4.32
CA LEU A 55 3.72 7.93 5.20
C LEU A 55 4.53 9.20 4.87
N PHE A 56 4.65 9.53 3.59
CA PHE A 56 5.32 10.75 3.14
C PHE A 56 4.71 12.00 3.76
N MET A 57 3.38 12.11 3.80
CA MET A 57 2.68 13.24 4.44
C MET A 57 3.02 13.37 5.93
N VAL A 58 3.13 12.23 6.64
CA VAL A 58 3.50 12.22 8.06
C VAL A 58 4.95 12.67 8.25
N ILE A 59 5.87 12.19 7.40
CA ILE A 59 7.31 12.58 7.46
C ILE A 59 7.49 14.07 7.17
N VAL A 60 6.78 14.61 6.16
CA VAL A 60 6.82 16.04 5.84
C VAL A 60 6.35 16.91 7.02
N SER A 61 5.39 16.41 7.81
CA SER A 61 4.96 17.08 9.04
C SER A 61 5.96 16.99 10.21
N GLY A 62 7.13 16.37 10.00
CA GLY A 62 8.18 16.20 11.02
C GLY A 62 7.95 15.05 11.99
N ASN A 63 7.01 14.16 11.71
CA ASN A 63 6.64 13.03 12.56
C ASN A 63 7.02 11.70 11.91
N ILE A 64 7.04 10.63 12.72
CA ILE A 64 7.23 9.26 12.25
C ILE A 64 6.06 8.43 12.75
N ASP A 65 5.37 7.77 11.82
CA ASP A 65 4.30 6.81 12.12
C ASP A 65 4.72 5.42 11.63
N VAL A 66 4.83 4.47 12.55
CA VAL A 66 5.09 3.05 12.26
C VAL A 66 3.84 2.20 12.39
N SER A 67 2.72 2.78 12.81
CA SER A 67 1.44 2.07 12.97
C SER A 67 0.66 1.94 11.65
N PHE A 68 1.02 2.69 10.59
CA PHE A 68 0.25 2.77 9.35
C PHE A 68 -0.03 1.41 8.68
N PRO A 69 0.89 0.40 8.66
CA PRO A 69 0.57 -0.89 8.05
C PRO A 69 -0.49 -1.65 8.85
N TYR A 70 -0.44 -1.56 10.17
CA TYR A 70 -1.39 -2.22 11.06
C TYR A 70 -2.74 -1.50 11.09
N THR A 71 -2.75 -0.18 10.95
CA THR A 71 -3.97 0.61 10.71
C THR A 71 -4.66 0.16 9.43
N ALA A 72 -3.91 0.05 8.32
CA ALA A 72 -4.45 -0.42 7.04
C ALA A 72 -4.97 -1.85 7.14
N MET A 73 -4.23 -2.75 7.81
CA MET A 73 -4.63 -4.13 8.07
C MET A 73 -5.92 -4.19 8.89
N LEU A 74 -6.00 -3.43 9.98
CA LEU A 74 -7.20 -3.39 10.84
C LEU A 74 -8.43 -2.89 10.05
N CYS A 75 -8.30 -1.80 9.28
CA CYS A 75 -9.36 -1.28 8.42
C CYS A 75 -9.84 -2.32 7.41
N MET A 76 -8.90 -2.97 6.71
CA MET A 76 -9.20 -3.99 5.72
C MET A 76 -9.97 -5.17 6.35
N PHE A 77 -9.46 -5.74 7.44
CA PHE A 77 -10.11 -6.88 8.08
C PHE A 77 -11.45 -6.53 8.72
N ALA A 78 -11.58 -5.35 9.35
CA ALA A 78 -12.82 -4.91 9.95
C ALA A 78 -13.94 -4.77 8.89
N VAL A 79 -13.67 -4.08 7.79
CA VAL A 79 -14.66 -3.88 6.73
C VAL A 79 -14.97 -5.18 6.01
N THR A 80 -13.96 -5.98 5.67
CA THR A 80 -14.17 -7.25 4.97
C THR A 80 -14.98 -8.21 5.81
N LYS A 81 -14.66 -8.36 7.10
CA LYS A 81 -15.40 -9.24 8.02
C LYS A 81 -16.84 -8.76 8.19
N TRP A 82 -17.04 -7.45 8.39
CA TRP A 82 -18.38 -6.90 8.52
C TRP A 82 -19.21 -7.16 7.27
N PHE A 83 -18.68 -6.87 6.09
CA PHE A 83 -19.37 -7.08 4.82
C PHE A 83 -19.64 -8.58 4.52
N SER A 84 -18.75 -9.46 4.96
CA SER A 84 -19.00 -10.91 4.86
C SER A 84 -20.13 -11.36 5.77
N VAL A 85 -20.24 -10.81 6.99
CA VAL A 85 -21.32 -11.18 7.95
C VAL A 85 -22.70 -10.74 7.47
N ILE A 86 -22.81 -9.56 6.82
CA ILE A 86 -24.09 -9.02 6.34
C ILE A 86 -24.38 -9.39 4.88
N ASP A 87 -23.56 -10.26 4.26
CA ASP A 87 -23.64 -10.61 2.83
C ASP A 87 -23.81 -9.39 1.91
N TYR A 88 -22.95 -8.41 2.09
CA TYR A 88 -23.05 -7.12 1.43
C TYR A 88 -22.89 -7.25 -0.09
N GLN A 89 -23.88 -6.76 -0.86
CA GLN A 89 -23.94 -6.80 -2.32
C GLN A 89 -23.89 -5.41 -2.97
N GLY A 90 -23.76 -4.35 -2.18
CA GLY A 90 -23.77 -2.97 -2.65
C GLY A 90 -22.46 -2.51 -3.33
N PRO A 91 -22.31 -1.23 -3.63
CA PRO A 91 -21.14 -0.71 -4.32
C PRO A 91 -19.88 -0.80 -3.46
N VAL A 92 -18.75 -1.21 -4.07
CA VAL A 92 -17.45 -1.32 -3.39
C VAL A 92 -16.95 0.03 -2.81
N PHE A 93 -17.42 1.15 -3.36
CA PHE A 93 -17.11 2.48 -2.87
C PHE A 93 -17.43 2.65 -1.37
N LEU A 94 -18.50 2.05 -0.88
CA LEU A 94 -18.85 2.08 0.55
C LEU A 94 -17.80 1.41 1.41
N ALA A 95 -17.16 0.34 0.93
CA ALA A 95 -16.04 -0.29 1.64
C ALA A 95 -14.87 0.67 1.86
N PHE A 96 -14.50 1.41 0.81
CA PHE A 96 -13.43 2.43 0.90
C PHE A 96 -13.80 3.57 1.81
N LEU A 97 -15.04 4.04 1.75
CA LEU A 97 -15.53 5.11 2.62
C LEU A 97 -15.46 4.71 4.09
N ILE A 98 -15.95 3.53 4.43
CA ILE A 98 -15.93 3.02 5.81
C ILE A 98 -14.49 2.78 6.27
N ALA A 99 -13.65 2.15 5.43
CA ALA A 99 -12.23 1.96 5.75
C ALA A 99 -11.53 3.30 5.98
N GLY A 100 -11.83 4.30 5.16
CA GLY A 100 -11.31 5.67 5.32
C GLY A 100 -11.73 6.32 6.62
N VAL A 101 -13.00 6.19 7.01
CA VAL A 101 -13.51 6.70 8.30
C VAL A 101 -12.82 6.00 9.47
N ILE A 102 -12.70 4.67 9.44
CA ILE A 102 -11.98 3.92 10.48
C ILE A 102 -10.51 4.38 10.55
N GLY A 103 -9.83 4.47 9.41
CA GLY A 103 -8.44 4.93 9.34
C GLY A 103 -8.27 6.36 9.87
N MET A 104 -9.21 7.27 9.56
CA MET A 104 -9.22 8.64 10.08
C MET A 104 -9.37 8.66 11.61
N VAL A 105 -10.26 7.86 12.18
CA VAL A 105 -10.45 7.75 13.63
C VAL A 105 -9.19 7.21 14.31
N LEU A 106 -8.56 6.18 13.74
CA LEU A 106 -7.33 5.61 14.29
C LEU A 106 -6.14 6.58 14.17
N GLY A 107 -6.03 7.29 13.07
CA GLY A 107 -5.03 8.34 12.88
C GLY A 107 -5.23 9.52 13.83
N LEU A 108 -6.49 9.96 14.02
CA LEU A 108 -6.83 10.99 15.00
C LEU A 108 -6.48 10.55 16.43
N LEU A 109 -6.72 9.30 16.79
CA LEU A 109 -6.34 8.73 18.07
C LEU A 109 -4.82 8.84 18.29
N ASN A 110 -4.00 8.47 17.30
CA ASN A 110 -2.56 8.63 17.36
C ASN A 110 -2.15 10.10 17.53
N GLY A 111 -2.76 11.00 16.76
CA GLY A 111 -2.49 12.44 16.84
C GLY A 111 -2.85 13.04 18.19
N VAL A 112 -4.02 12.70 18.74
CA VAL A 112 -4.46 13.15 20.06
C VAL A 112 -3.54 12.62 21.15
N LEU A 113 -3.18 11.34 21.12
CA LEU A 113 -2.24 10.76 22.09
C LEU A 113 -0.89 11.46 22.03
N ALA A 114 -0.37 11.76 20.84
CA ALA A 114 0.88 12.48 20.67
C ALA A 114 0.83 13.89 21.26
N ALA A 115 -0.24 14.63 20.98
CA ALA A 115 -0.43 15.98 21.49
C ALA A 115 -0.63 16.01 23.02
N TRP A 116 -1.40 15.06 23.55
CA TRP A 116 -1.76 15.02 24.96
C TRP A 116 -0.61 14.52 25.85
N LEU A 117 0.04 13.43 25.46
CA LEU A 117 1.14 12.83 26.24
C LEU A 117 2.47 13.58 26.03
N LYS A 118 2.56 14.42 24.99
CA LYS A 118 3.80 15.14 24.62
C LYS A 118 4.99 14.20 24.42
N LEU A 119 4.74 12.97 24.00
CA LEU A 119 5.75 11.97 23.69
C LEU A 119 6.10 12.01 22.19
N PRO A 120 7.31 11.58 21.81
CA PRO A 120 7.64 11.37 20.40
C PRO A 120 6.63 10.44 19.72
N THR A 121 6.17 10.83 18.52
CA THR A 121 5.15 10.07 17.76
C THR A 121 5.57 8.63 17.49
N LEU A 122 6.88 8.38 17.31
CA LEU A 122 7.43 7.04 17.14
C LEU A 122 7.07 6.11 18.32
N ILE A 123 7.15 6.59 19.57
CA ILE A 123 6.84 5.78 20.76
C ILE A 123 5.35 5.43 20.80
N ILE A 124 4.51 6.43 20.51
CA ILE A 124 3.05 6.25 20.51
C ILE A 124 2.64 5.28 19.41
N THR A 125 3.16 5.47 18.19
CA THR A 125 2.79 4.65 17.04
C THR A 125 3.33 3.22 17.14
N LEU A 126 4.42 2.97 17.85
CA LEU A 126 4.87 1.63 18.24
C LEU A 126 3.88 0.95 19.21
N GLY A 127 3.38 1.70 20.20
CA GLY A 127 2.36 1.18 21.11
C GLY A 127 1.04 0.87 20.41
N THR A 128 0.54 1.83 19.61
CA THR A 128 -0.73 1.63 18.87
C THR A 128 -0.62 0.56 17.79
N CYS A 129 0.53 0.38 17.15
CA CYS A 129 0.80 -0.71 16.22
C CYS A 129 0.55 -2.08 16.86
N THR A 130 1.05 -2.31 18.08
CA THR A 130 0.82 -3.56 18.80
C THR A 130 -0.64 -3.74 19.22
N ILE A 131 -1.32 -2.65 19.59
CA ILE A 131 -2.75 -2.67 19.90
C ILE A 131 -3.56 -3.03 18.64
N PHE A 132 -3.32 -2.39 17.52
CA PHE A 132 -4.03 -2.65 16.25
C PHE A 132 -3.80 -4.08 15.76
N LEU A 133 -2.57 -4.57 15.86
CA LEU A 133 -2.25 -5.97 15.59
C LEU A 133 -3.02 -6.92 16.50
N GLY A 134 -3.03 -6.65 17.82
CA GLY A 134 -3.76 -7.45 18.80
C GLY A 134 -5.27 -7.47 18.55
N ILE A 135 -5.88 -6.33 18.20
CA ILE A 135 -7.29 -6.25 17.82
C ILE A 135 -7.55 -7.08 16.54
N THR A 136 -6.70 -6.92 15.55
CA THR A 136 -6.87 -7.63 14.27
C THR A 136 -6.77 -9.14 14.45
N GLN A 137 -5.80 -9.62 15.20
CA GLN A 137 -5.60 -11.06 15.42
C GLN A 137 -6.55 -11.64 16.47
N GLY A 138 -6.72 -10.95 17.61
CA GLY A 138 -7.48 -11.47 18.74
C GLY A 138 -8.98 -11.27 18.60
N VAL A 139 -9.44 -10.07 18.22
CA VAL A 139 -10.88 -9.74 18.15
C VAL A 139 -11.45 -10.11 16.79
N LEU A 140 -10.78 -9.71 15.71
CA LEU A 140 -11.24 -10.00 14.36
C LEU A 140 -10.89 -11.42 13.91
N GLN A 141 -10.04 -12.14 14.63
CA GLN A 141 -9.59 -13.49 14.30
C GLN A 141 -9.12 -13.59 12.83
N SER A 142 -8.27 -12.66 12.43
CA SER A 142 -7.89 -12.40 11.05
C SER A 142 -6.93 -13.44 10.45
N SER A 143 -6.93 -14.67 10.97
CA SER A 143 -6.02 -15.70 10.50
C SER A 143 -6.19 -15.99 9.00
N VAL A 144 -7.40 -16.02 8.49
CA VAL A 144 -7.70 -16.13 7.05
C VAL A 144 -9.10 -15.58 6.74
N ILE A 145 -9.24 -14.70 5.76
CA ILE A 145 -10.53 -14.42 5.13
C ILE A 145 -10.61 -15.31 3.88
N SER A 146 -11.33 -16.41 4.01
CA SER A 146 -11.43 -17.42 2.94
C SER A 146 -12.28 -16.96 1.76
N VAL A 147 -13.25 -16.07 1.98
CA VAL A 147 -14.17 -15.58 0.95
C VAL A 147 -14.28 -14.06 1.05
N LEU A 148 -13.91 -13.37 -0.02
CA LEU A 148 -14.12 -11.93 -0.15
C LEU A 148 -15.58 -11.62 -0.47
N PRO A 149 -16.16 -10.55 0.11
CA PRO A 149 -17.46 -10.03 -0.35
C PRO A 149 -17.48 -9.79 -1.86
N VAL A 150 -18.61 -10.11 -2.51
CA VAL A 150 -18.74 -10.06 -3.97
C VAL A 150 -18.28 -8.73 -4.60
N PRO A 151 -18.61 -7.56 -4.05
CA PRO A 151 -18.16 -6.29 -4.62
C PRO A 151 -16.63 -6.12 -4.58
N MET A 152 -15.97 -6.59 -3.52
CA MET A 152 -14.52 -6.54 -3.39
C MET A 152 -13.84 -7.52 -4.35
N ALA A 153 -14.38 -8.75 -4.47
CA ALA A 153 -13.90 -9.74 -5.42
C ALA A 153 -14.00 -9.24 -6.88
N LYS A 154 -15.10 -8.61 -7.25
CA LYS A 154 -15.27 -7.99 -8.57
C LYS A 154 -14.22 -6.92 -8.86
N MET A 155 -13.90 -6.08 -7.89
CA MET A 155 -12.87 -5.05 -8.08
C MET A 155 -11.48 -5.66 -8.34
N VAL A 156 -11.13 -6.73 -7.65
CA VAL A 156 -9.83 -7.42 -7.84
C VAL A 156 -9.73 -8.05 -9.23
N THR A 157 -10.86 -8.51 -9.77
CA THR A 157 -10.92 -9.14 -11.09
C THR A 157 -11.13 -8.16 -12.25
N THR A 158 -11.45 -6.89 -11.95
CA THR A 158 -11.62 -5.85 -12.98
C THR A 158 -10.26 -5.31 -13.39
N ASN A 159 -9.89 -5.54 -14.64
CA ASN A 159 -8.61 -5.14 -15.19
C ASN A 159 -8.79 -4.03 -16.25
N LEU A 160 -7.83 -3.11 -16.32
CA LEU A 160 -7.74 -2.07 -17.37
C LEU A 160 -7.29 -2.68 -18.69
N PHE A 161 -6.26 -3.52 -18.64
CA PHE A 161 -5.73 -4.26 -19.76
C PHE A 161 -4.99 -5.50 -19.27
N SER A 162 -4.76 -6.43 -20.19
CA SER A 162 -3.93 -7.62 -19.95
C SER A 162 -2.88 -7.73 -21.06
N VAL A 163 -1.70 -8.21 -20.68
CA VAL A 163 -0.59 -8.45 -21.59
C VAL A 163 -0.19 -9.91 -21.48
N VAL A 164 -0.02 -10.56 -22.60
CA VAL A 164 0.43 -11.96 -22.67
C VAL A 164 1.85 -11.99 -23.24
N ASN A 165 2.74 -12.71 -22.55
CA ASN A 165 4.09 -12.95 -23.07
C ASN A 165 4.01 -13.96 -24.22
N GLY A 166 4.50 -13.55 -25.39
CA GLY A 166 4.47 -14.39 -26.59
C GLY A 166 5.36 -15.64 -26.53
N GLU A 167 6.37 -15.66 -25.64
CA GLU A 167 7.30 -16.79 -25.49
C GLU A 167 6.80 -17.82 -24.47
N THR A 168 6.27 -17.34 -23.33
CA THR A 168 5.89 -18.21 -22.22
C THR A 168 4.39 -18.49 -22.16
N GLY A 169 3.57 -17.73 -22.90
CA GLY A 169 2.11 -17.78 -22.82
C GLY A 169 1.53 -17.24 -21.50
N LEU A 170 2.37 -16.76 -20.57
CA LEU A 170 1.94 -16.20 -19.29
C LEU A 170 1.31 -14.82 -19.49
N GLY A 171 0.14 -14.62 -18.91
CA GLY A 171 -0.60 -13.36 -18.96
C GLY A 171 -0.49 -12.61 -17.64
N SER A 172 -0.27 -11.30 -17.71
CA SER A 172 -0.33 -10.38 -16.57
C SER A 172 -1.40 -9.33 -16.84
N SER A 173 -2.17 -8.98 -15.81
CA SER A 173 -3.25 -8.01 -15.93
C SER A 173 -3.05 -6.83 -14.97
N MET A 174 -3.29 -5.62 -15.47
CA MET A 174 -3.24 -4.40 -14.68
C MET A 174 -4.63 -4.12 -14.09
N PRO A 175 -4.79 -4.19 -12.76
CA PRO A 175 -6.08 -3.92 -12.13
C PRO A 175 -6.42 -2.42 -12.14
N VAL A 176 -7.72 -2.11 -12.08
CA VAL A 176 -8.24 -0.73 -12.01
C VAL A 176 -7.69 0.03 -10.79
N SER A 177 -7.25 -0.69 -9.74
CA SER A 177 -6.68 -0.08 -8.53
C SER A 177 -5.43 0.79 -8.78
N ILE A 178 -4.75 0.65 -9.92
CA ILE A 178 -3.65 1.55 -10.31
C ILE A 178 -4.12 3.00 -10.45
N LEU A 179 -5.38 3.23 -10.83
CA LEU A 179 -5.95 4.58 -10.94
C LEU A 179 -6.06 5.27 -9.58
N PHE A 180 -6.35 4.50 -8.51
CA PHE A 180 -6.35 5.05 -7.15
C PHE A 180 -4.96 5.47 -6.73
N LEU A 181 -3.93 4.67 -7.06
CA LEU A 181 -2.54 5.05 -6.82
C LEU A 181 -2.20 6.37 -7.53
N ALA A 182 -2.51 6.46 -8.83
CA ALA A 182 -2.27 7.67 -9.62
C ALA A 182 -3.01 8.89 -9.03
N ALA A 183 -4.27 8.74 -8.64
CA ALA A 183 -5.05 9.81 -8.01
C ALA A 183 -4.44 10.28 -6.69
N ILE A 184 -4.00 9.34 -5.83
CA ILE A 184 -3.34 9.68 -4.56
C ILE A 184 -2.05 10.47 -4.81
N TYR A 185 -1.21 10.05 -5.76
CA TYR A 185 0.03 10.76 -6.07
C TYR A 185 -0.21 12.14 -6.69
N LEU A 186 -1.28 12.31 -7.48
CA LEU A 186 -1.69 13.63 -7.97
C LEU A 186 -2.12 14.54 -6.83
N ILE A 187 -2.92 14.05 -5.88
CA ILE A 187 -3.37 14.82 -4.73
C ILE A 187 -2.17 15.20 -3.85
N VAL A 188 -1.32 14.22 -3.49
CA VAL A 188 -0.14 14.46 -2.64
C VAL A 188 0.89 15.36 -3.31
N GLY A 189 1.05 15.27 -4.63
CA GLY A 189 1.96 16.14 -5.39
C GLY A 189 1.45 17.56 -5.57
N PHE A 190 0.15 17.82 -5.35
CA PHE A 190 -0.45 19.16 -5.40
C PHE A 190 -0.44 19.86 -4.03
N ILE A 191 -0.31 19.13 -2.92
CA ILE A 191 -0.20 19.66 -1.56
C ILE A 191 1.25 20.00 -1.24
#